data_b13c26e72b574061d9ac4df0a34a1c0b
#
_entry.id   b13c26e72b574061d9ac4df0a34a1c0b
#
_cell.length_a   1.000
_cell.length_b   1.000
_cell.length_c   1.000
_cell.angle_alpha   90.00
_cell.angle_beta   90.00
_cell.angle_gamma   90.00
#
_symmetry.space_group_name_H-M   'P 1'
#
loop_
_entity.id
_entity.type
_entity.pdbx_description
1 polymer ?
#
loop_
_entity_poly.entity_id
_entity_poly.type
_entity_poly.pdbx_seq_one_letter_code
_entity_poly.pdbx_strand_id
1 'polypeptide(L)'
;MDNNVQKRIEDLEQLVLNAPDDTVRKIAQEQLDKVKERQKINVDKDFSGVITAINSLIEKTYNSSTAMSSQQIDEAIAERLRKVKINQENLSSELKELIGQTKTTVIQINEIKVSSSSGTRGRRLEDILLSDAEAQNNVYLFGEAGTGKTFIAGIIADKLNYKLITLNCNQFTSPLDIIGGQTIEGYKEGRLTQAWGNIDLGVNPLGNPYEGALLLLDELPKIDPNTAGILNDGLAKIKDGVKEVTDSSGKTVFVPATIMNGNGELITKKKIFIMATGNSLLNEANKDYEANFKQDLSLQDRFAGSCYKITYNYKFEYEKMMTNVSTKSLPNVKIDLTFAFNFLSQLRMKIVELELTGVAFVSTRLMIVSRDTFVAYIVNRELAPNNIAEPKKISEVVKSFMSLFKKDQREKIENDLSAEFKEFYDMCALKESLPLDQLDQATKEQKELAKIIIETAEANYAQNNAIPL
;
A
#
# COMPACT_ATOMS: atom_id res chain seq x y z
N MET A 1 -7.40 43.91 25.14
CA MET A 1 -7.68 42.80 24.19
C MET A 1 -7.90 43.43 22.84
N ASP A 2 -7.15 43.01 21.85
CA ASP A 2 -7.22 43.58 20.51
C ASP A 2 -8.53 43.15 19.85
N ASN A 3 -9.44 44.11 19.59
CA ASN A 3 -10.76 43.81 19.01
C ASN A 3 -10.67 42.98 17.73
N ASN A 4 -9.57 43.09 17.02
CA ASN A 4 -9.30 42.35 15.78
C ASN A 4 -9.05 40.85 16.01
N VAL A 5 -8.37 40.47 17.10
CA VAL A 5 -8.13 39.07 17.44
C VAL A 5 -9.39 38.37 17.88
N GLN A 6 -10.21 39.09 18.67
CA GLN A 6 -11.51 38.58 19.14
C GLN A 6 -12.44 38.29 17.96
N LYS A 7 -12.59 39.25 17.05
CA LYS A 7 -13.40 39.07 15.83
C LYS A 7 -12.93 37.89 14.97
N ARG A 8 -11.62 37.68 14.88
CA ARG A 8 -11.03 36.58 14.13
C ARG A 8 -11.33 35.20 14.71
N ILE A 9 -11.36 35.14 16.05
CA ILE A 9 -11.74 33.91 16.75
C ILE A 9 -13.24 33.63 16.47
N GLU A 10 -14.11 34.67 16.53
CA GLU A 10 -15.54 34.55 16.25
C GLU A 10 -15.78 34.09 14.79
N ASP A 11 -15.07 34.66 13.82
CA ASP A 11 -15.15 34.25 12.40
C ASP A 11 -14.75 32.78 12.18
N LEU A 12 -13.69 32.30 12.85
CA LEU A 12 -13.27 30.90 12.77
C LEU A 12 -14.22 29.97 13.53
N GLU A 13 -14.78 30.38 14.67
CA GLU A 13 -15.80 29.61 15.39
C GLU A 13 -17.07 29.45 14.55
N GLN A 14 -17.50 30.51 13.84
CA GLN A 14 -18.60 30.43 12.88
C GLN A 14 -18.29 29.49 11.70
N LEU A 15 -17.07 29.50 11.22
CA LEU A 15 -16.65 28.59 10.15
C LEU A 15 -16.65 27.13 10.61
N VAL A 16 -16.21 26.84 11.83
CA VAL A 16 -16.28 25.49 12.43
C VAL A 16 -17.73 25.03 12.58
N LEU A 17 -18.63 25.93 13.05
CA LEU A 17 -20.03 25.60 13.23
C LEU A 17 -20.81 25.36 11.93
N ASN A 18 -20.51 26.14 10.88
CA ASN A 18 -21.20 26.11 9.60
C ASN A 18 -20.45 25.40 8.47
N ALA A 19 -19.42 24.64 8.80
CA ALA A 19 -18.61 23.93 7.79
C ALA A 19 -19.47 22.95 6.99
N PRO A 20 -19.33 22.94 5.64
CA PRO A 20 -20.15 22.09 4.78
C PRO A 20 -19.79 20.60 4.89
N ASP A 21 -18.60 20.26 5.39
CA ASP A 21 -18.15 18.89 5.67
C ASP A 21 -17.11 18.83 6.81
N ASP A 22 -16.78 17.60 7.23
CA ASP A 22 -15.86 17.36 8.34
C ASP A 22 -14.40 17.77 8.03
N THR A 23 -13.99 17.78 6.75
CA THR A 23 -12.65 18.20 6.35
C THR A 23 -12.47 19.70 6.54
N VAL A 24 -13.44 20.49 6.06
CA VAL A 24 -13.45 21.95 6.23
C VAL A 24 -13.54 22.32 7.70
N ARG A 25 -14.36 21.58 8.48
CA ARG A 25 -14.50 21.76 9.94
C ARG A 25 -13.17 21.52 10.65
N LYS A 26 -12.46 20.44 10.31
CA LYS A 26 -11.17 20.07 10.91
C LYS A 26 -10.10 21.13 10.63
N ILE A 27 -10.01 21.62 9.38
CA ILE A 27 -9.08 22.68 8.99
C ILE A 27 -9.39 23.97 9.77
N ALA A 28 -10.67 24.36 9.84
CA ALA A 28 -11.09 25.54 10.58
C ALA A 28 -10.79 25.42 12.08
N GLN A 29 -10.99 24.24 12.66
CA GLN A 29 -10.68 23.95 14.06
C GLN A 29 -9.17 24.07 14.34
N GLU A 30 -8.33 23.50 13.50
CA GLU A 30 -6.87 23.62 13.64
C GLU A 30 -6.39 25.08 13.55
N GLN A 31 -7.03 25.88 12.69
CA GLN A 31 -6.74 27.31 12.59
C GLN A 31 -7.18 28.07 13.85
N LEU A 32 -8.36 27.74 14.37
CA LEU A 32 -8.91 28.32 15.59
C LEU A 32 -7.99 28.04 16.79
N ASP A 33 -7.55 26.80 16.94
CA ASP A 33 -6.68 26.38 18.03
C ASP A 33 -5.32 27.11 17.95
N LYS A 34 -4.73 27.22 16.77
CA LYS A 34 -3.49 27.98 16.54
C LYS A 34 -3.63 29.46 16.82
N VAL A 35 -4.77 30.08 16.50
CA VAL A 35 -5.01 31.50 16.81
C VAL A 35 -5.20 31.69 18.30
N LYS A 36 -5.90 30.80 19.00
CA LYS A 36 -6.10 30.84 20.46
C LYS A 36 -4.79 30.67 21.23
N GLU A 37 -3.91 29.76 20.80
CA GLU A 37 -2.58 29.60 21.41
C GLU A 37 -1.71 30.86 21.28
N ARG A 38 -1.88 31.63 20.22
CA ARG A 38 -1.11 32.85 19.92
C ARG A 38 -1.64 34.12 20.55
N GLN A 39 -2.76 34.09 21.26
CA GLN A 39 -3.26 35.24 22.02
C GLN A 39 -2.23 35.85 23.00
N LYS A 40 -1.16 35.11 23.31
CA LYS A 40 -0.08 35.57 24.19
C LYS A 40 1.03 36.36 23.48
N ILE A 41 1.02 36.41 22.14
CA ILE A 41 2.05 37.10 21.36
C ILE A 41 1.40 38.34 20.74
N ASN A 42 1.85 39.51 21.15
CA ASN A 42 1.43 40.82 20.64
C ASN A 42 1.84 40.93 19.17
N VAL A 43 0.96 40.57 18.22
CA VAL A 43 1.20 40.74 16.79
C VAL A 43 0.26 41.82 16.29
N ASP A 44 0.81 43.01 16.06
CA ASP A 44 0.16 44.22 15.50
C ASP A 44 -0.27 44.07 14.01
N LYS A 45 -0.62 42.89 13.56
CA LYS A 45 -0.97 42.64 12.15
C LYS A 45 -2.36 41.99 12.01
N ASP A 46 -3.20 42.63 11.21
CA ASP A 46 -4.51 42.10 10.86
C ASP A 46 -4.38 40.97 9.83
N PHE A 47 -4.61 39.73 10.26
CA PHE A 47 -4.60 38.55 9.39
C PHE A 47 -6.00 38.21 8.83
N SER A 48 -7.04 38.99 9.12
CA SER A 48 -8.42 38.71 8.70
C SER A 48 -8.53 38.58 7.18
N GLY A 49 -7.84 39.44 6.44
CA GLY A 49 -7.78 39.41 4.99
C GLY A 49 -7.15 38.13 4.42
N VAL A 50 -6.11 37.61 5.09
CA VAL A 50 -5.43 36.37 4.66
C VAL A 50 -6.31 35.16 4.95
N ILE A 51 -6.92 35.09 6.14
CA ILE A 51 -7.85 34.03 6.50
C ILE A 51 -9.04 34.01 5.55
N THR A 52 -9.62 35.17 5.24
CA THR A 52 -10.72 35.30 4.29
C THR A 52 -10.30 34.83 2.87
N ALA A 53 -9.09 35.14 2.45
CA ALA A 53 -8.55 34.70 1.16
C ALA A 53 -8.39 33.17 1.09
N ILE A 54 -7.85 32.57 2.14
CA ILE A 54 -7.67 31.10 2.24
C ILE A 54 -9.05 30.41 2.25
N ASN A 55 -10.00 30.90 3.05
CA ASN A 55 -11.35 30.34 3.10
C ASN A 55 -12.08 30.45 1.76
N SER A 56 -11.96 31.57 1.05
CA SER A 56 -12.53 31.75 -0.30
C SER A 56 -11.92 30.78 -1.33
N LEU A 57 -10.65 30.42 -1.19
CA LEU A 57 -10.01 29.41 -2.03
C LEU A 57 -10.50 28.00 -1.70
N ILE A 58 -10.65 27.68 -0.43
CA ILE A 58 -11.20 26.40 0.04
C ILE A 58 -12.62 26.22 -0.50
N GLU A 59 -13.49 27.24 -0.35
CA GLU A 59 -14.87 27.21 -0.86
C GLU A 59 -14.92 27.08 -2.40
N LYS A 60 -14.07 27.81 -3.13
CA LYS A 60 -14.00 27.69 -4.59
C LYS A 60 -13.54 26.32 -5.03
N THR A 61 -12.57 25.73 -4.35
CA THR A 61 -12.06 24.40 -4.67
C THR A 61 -13.09 23.33 -4.35
N TYR A 62 -13.84 23.52 -3.27
CA TYR A 62 -14.91 22.60 -2.87
C TYR A 62 -16.10 22.62 -3.82
N ASN A 63 -16.51 23.83 -4.29
CA ASN A 63 -17.67 24.01 -5.16
C ASN A 63 -17.38 23.87 -6.66
N SER A 64 -16.11 23.78 -7.06
CA SER A 64 -15.75 23.58 -8.46
C SER A 64 -15.68 22.10 -8.81
N SER A 65 -16.40 21.69 -9.82
CA SER A 65 -16.29 20.36 -10.42
C SER A 65 -14.95 20.12 -11.16
N THR A 66 -14.10 21.14 -11.22
CA THR A 66 -12.80 21.10 -11.89
C THR A 66 -11.69 21.27 -10.85
N ALA A 67 -10.87 20.25 -10.68
CA ALA A 67 -9.72 20.30 -9.80
C ALA A 67 -8.73 21.41 -10.24
N MET A 68 -8.39 22.31 -9.35
CA MET A 68 -7.36 23.32 -9.60
C MET A 68 -5.98 22.68 -9.48
N SER A 69 -5.08 22.98 -10.41
CA SER A 69 -3.69 22.55 -10.30
C SER A 69 -2.99 23.25 -9.13
N SER A 70 -1.92 22.62 -8.59
CA SER A 70 -1.09 23.22 -7.54
C SER A 70 -0.66 24.66 -7.90
N GLN A 71 -0.29 24.88 -9.17
CA GLN A 71 0.16 26.17 -9.66
C GLN A 71 -0.97 27.22 -9.66
N GLN A 72 -2.19 26.85 -10.00
CA GLN A 72 -3.35 27.73 -9.96
C GLN A 72 -3.73 28.14 -8.53
N ILE A 73 -3.54 27.22 -7.57
CA ILE A 73 -3.74 27.51 -6.14
C ILE A 73 -2.68 28.48 -5.65
N ASP A 74 -1.41 28.27 -6.03
CA ASP A 74 -0.30 29.18 -5.69
C ASP A 74 -0.52 30.60 -6.24
N GLU A 75 -0.90 30.72 -7.49
CA GLU A 75 -1.19 31.99 -8.15
C GLU A 75 -2.36 32.71 -7.48
N ALA A 76 -3.43 31.97 -7.14
CA ALA A 76 -4.59 32.54 -6.47
C ALA A 76 -4.28 32.99 -5.05
N ILE A 77 -3.47 32.25 -4.29
CA ILE A 77 -2.98 32.66 -2.96
C ILE A 77 -2.07 33.88 -3.08
N ALA A 78 -1.12 33.88 -4.00
CA ALA A 78 -0.21 35.01 -4.23
C ALA A 78 -0.96 36.29 -4.65
N GLU A 79 -1.96 36.18 -5.54
CA GLU A 79 -2.79 37.31 -5.95
C GLU A 79 -3.58 37.92 -4.77
N ARG A 80 -4.17 37.05 -3.93
CA ARG A 80 -4.91 37.50 -2.76
C ARG A 80 -4.02 38.16 -1.70
N LEU A 81 -2.85 37.59 -1.46
CA LEU A 81 -1.85 38.18 -0.55
C LEU A 81 -1.38 39.57 -1.04
N ARG A 82 -1.21 39.76 -2.37
CA ARG A 82 -0.90 41.08 -2.95
C ARG A 82 -2.03 42.07 -2.73
N LYS A 83 -3.30 41.66 -2.92
CA LYS A 83 -4.47 42.53 -2.71
C LYS A 83 -4.61 42.99 -1.26
N VAL A 84 -4.19 42.17 -0.30
CA VAL A 84 -4.19 42.50 1.13
C VAL A 84 -2.93 43.30 1.55
N LYS A 85 -2.04 43.64 0.59
CA LYS A 85 -0.78 44.37 0.83
C LYS A 85 0.16 43.69 1.85
N ILE A 86 0.05 42.38 2.00
CA ILE A 86 0.93 41.58 2.84
C ILE A 86 2.06 41.03 1.96
N ASN A 87 3.29 41.45 2.23
CA ASN A 87 4.44 40.91 1.52
C ASN A 87 4.78 39.50 2.07
N GLN A 88 4.91 38.50 1.21
CA GLN A 88 5.27 37.12 1.61
C GLN A 88 6.53 37.03 2.46
N GLU A 89 7.49 37.93 2.24
CA GLU A 89 8.75 37.99 3.00
C GLU A 89 8.54 38.40 4.47
N ASN A 90 7.45 39.15 4.75
CA ASN A 90 7.11 39.64 6.06
C ASN A 90 6.13 38.73 6.83
N LEU A 91 5.69 37.62 6.21
CA LEU A 91 4.85 36.64 6.90
C LEU A 91 5.68 35.87 7.92
N SER A 92 5.13 35.66 9.11
CA SER A 92 5.77 34.81 10.11
C SER A 92 5.97 33.39 9.55
N SER A 93 7.00 32.69 10.03
CA SER A 93 7.25 31.29 9.62
C SER A 93 6.02 30.42 9.82
N GLU A 94 5.24 30.70 10.84
CA GLU A 94 4.02 29.99 11.21
C GLU A 94 2.86 30.23 10.24
N LEU A 95 2.73 31.47 9.70
CA LEU A 95 1.69 31.73 8.70
C LEU A 95 2.07 31.07 7.36
N LYS A 96 3.36 31.00 7.02
CA LYS A 96 3.85 30.26 5.86
C LYS A 96 3.58 28.77 6.00
N GLU A 97 3.75 28.22 7.20
CA GLU A 97 3.43 26.83 7.51
C GLU A 97 1.93 26.57 7.39
N LEU A 98 1.07 27.47 7.92
CA LEU A 98 -0.38 27.36 7.80
C LEU A 98 -0.84 27.37 6.32
N ILE A 99 -0.29 28.25 5.50
CA ILE A 99 -0.57 28.30 4.06
C ILE A 99 -0.08 26.99 3.39
N GLY A 100 1.09 26.49 3.76
CA GLY A 100 1.63 25.22 3.28
C GLY A 100 0.74 24.03 3.63
N GLN A 101 0.27 23.95 4.87
CA GLN A 101 -0.63 22.89 5.34
C GLN A 101 -1.98 22.93 4.62
N THR A 102 -2.58 24.12 4.49
CA THR A 102 -3.86 24.30 3.77
C THR A 102 -3.71 23.91 2.30
N LYS A 103 -2.62 24.31 1.66
CA LYS A 103 -2.29 23.95 0.29
C LYS A 103 -2.12 22.43 0.14
N THR A 104 -1.39 21.79 1.05
CA THR A 104 -1.19 20.34 1.03
C THR A 104 -2.50 19.59 1.21
N THR A 105 -3.36 20.05 2.12
CA THR A 105 -4.66 19.43 2.36
C THR A 105 -5.59 19.57 1.16
N VAL A 106 -5.63 20.75 0.53
CA VAL A 106 -6.42 21.00 -0.70
C VAL A 106 -5.91 20.14 -1.86
N ILE A 107 -4.57 20.00 -2.01
CA ILE A 107 -3.97 19.14 -3.03
C ILE A 107 -4.36 17.68 -2.80
N GLN A 108 -4.31 17.19 -1.56
CA GLN A 108 -4.72 15.81 -1.24
C GLN A 108 -6.18 15.54 -1.61
N ILE A 109 -7.10 16.45 -1.27
CA ILE A 109 -8.53 16.32 -1.62
C ILE A 109 -8.72 16.30 -3.15
N ASN A 110 -8.00 17.17 -3.88
CA ASN A 110 -8.08 17.20 -5.35
C ASN A 110 -7.46 15.96 -6.00
N GLU A 111 -6.38 15.45 -5.43
CA GLU A 111 -5.72 14.24 -5.93
C GLU A 111 -6.59 12.98 -5.78
N ILE A 112 -7.38 12.88 -4.71
CA ILE A 112 -8.35 11.80 -4.54
C ILE A 112 -9.40 11.78 -5.66
N LYS A 113 -9.79 12.97 -6.19
CA LYS A 113 -10.79 13.09 -7.28
C LYS A 113 -10.21 12.91 -8.69
N VAL A 114 -8.90 13.08 -8.90
CA VAL A 114 -8.26 13.10 -10.22
C VAL A 114 -7.66 11.76 -10.63
N SER A 115 -7.64 10.75 -9.77
CA SER A 115 -6.93 9.50 -10.00
C SER A 115 -7.50 8.56 -11.08
N SER A 116 -8.42 9.03 -11.94
CA SER A 116 -9.02 8.16 -12.98
C SER A 116 -8.48 8.32 -14.39
N SER A 117 -7.58 9.27 -14.71
CA SER A 117 -7.27 9.48 -16.14
C SER A 117 -5.88 9.97 -16.56
N SER A 118 -4.90 10.15 -15.69
CA SER A 118 -3.57 10.52 -16.19
C SER A 118 -2.44 9.95 -15.32
N GLY A 119 -1.56 9.24 -16.00
CA GLY A 119 -0.41 8.53 -15.49
C GLY A 119 0.14 9.01 -14.14
N THR A 120 -0.07 8.21 -13.14
CA THR A 120 0.46 8.36 -11.78
C THR A 120 1.99 8.23 -11.77
N ARG A 121 2.69 9.10 -12.48
CA ARG A 121 4.12 9.25 -12.32
C ARG A 121 4.36 9.80 -10.91
N GLY A 122 4.64 8.91 -9.95
CA GLY A 122 5.16 9.28 -8.63
C GLY A 122 4.30 8.96 -7.41
N ARG A 123 3.06 8.45 -7.53
CA ARG A 123 2.32 7.99 -6.35
C ARG A 123 2.78 6.61 -5.92
N ARG A 124 3.12 6.48 -4.64
CA ARG A 124 3.39 5.17 -4.05
C ARG A 124 2.07 4.42 -3.89
N LEU A 125 2.10 3.11 -4.11
CA LEU A 125 0.92 2.25 -3.84
C LEU A 125 0.37 2.46 -2.42
N GLU A 126 1.25 2.61 -1.44
CA GLU A 126 0.86 2.89 -0.05
C GLU A 126 -0.03 4.12 0.10
N ASP A 127 0.29 5.23 -0.58
CA ASP A 127 -0.48 6.48 -0.49
C ASP A 127 -1.88 6.30 -1.11
N ILE A 128 -1.96 5.52 -2.19
CA ILE A 128 -3.24 5.17 -2.83
C ILE A 128 -4.09 4.34 -1.86
N LEU A 129 -3.51 3.30 -1.26
CA LEU A 129 -4.21 2.41 -0.34
C LEU A 129 -4.65 3.11 0.96
N LEU A 130 -3.84 4.03 1.49
CA LEU A 130 -4.23 4.86 2.63
C LEU A 130 -5.40 5.78 2.29
N SER A 131 -5.39 6.37 1.09
CA SER A 131 -6.52 7.17 0.60
C SER A 131 -7.80 6.34 0.44
N ASP A 132 -7.70 5.10 -0.05
CA ASP A 132 -8.83 4.19 -0.11
C ASP A 132 -9.34 3.80 1.29
N ALA A 133 -8.45 3.62 2.26
CA ALA A 133 -8.82 3.35 3.64
C ALA A 133 -9.61 4.52 4.26
N GLU A 134 -9.16 5.77 4.02
CA GLU A 134 -9.88 6.98 4.45
C GLU A 134 -11.25 7.12 3.78
N ALA A 135 -11.34 6.77 2.49
CA ALA A 135 -12.59 6.76 1.74
C ALA A 135 -13.48 5.55 2.04
N GLN A 136 -13.02 4.62 2.88
CA GLN A 136 -13.69 3.34 3.18
C GLN A 136 -14.03 2.53 1.92
N ASN A 137 -13.17 2.56 0.91
CA ASN A 137 -13.28 1.73 -0.27
C ASN A 137 -12.75 0.33 0.03
N ASN A 138 -13.40 -0.71 -0.52
CA ASN A 138 -12.78 -2.02 -0.56
C ASN A 138 -11.76 -2.06 -1.70
N VAL A 139 -10.60 -2.65 -1.48
CA VAL A 139 -9.51 -2.69 -2.44
C VAL A 139 -9.28 -4.10 -2.96
N TYR A 140 -9.11 -4.27 -4.26
CA TYR A 140 -8.65 -5.50 -4.87
C TYR A 140 -7.29 -5.32 -5.54
N LEU A 141 -6.28 -6.06 -5.08
CA LEU A 141 -4.94 -6.09 -5.66
C LEU A 141 -4.77 -7.37 -6.48
N PHE A 142 -4.50 -7.22 -7.77
CA PHE A 142 -4.26 -8.37 -8.62
C PHE A 142 -2.95 -8.25 -9.39
N GLY A 143 -2.38 -9.38 -9.78
CA GLY A 143 -1.11 -9.44 -10.50
C GLY A 143 -0.36 -10.72 -10.19
N GLU A 144 0.81 -10.87 -10.78
CA GLU A 144 1.62 -12.07 -10.69
C GLU A 144 1.89 -12.51 -9.25
N ALA A 145 2.07 -13.81 -9.05
CA ALA A 145 2.40 -14.33 -7.72
C ALA A 145 3.78 -13.82 -7.26
N GLY A 146 3.91 -13.57 -5.93
CA GLY A 146 5.16 -13.11 -5.34
C GLY A 146 5.50 -11.64 -5.58
N THR A 147 4.56 -10.82 -6.09
CA THR A 147 4.70 -9.36 -6.19
C THR A 147 4.55 -8.63 -4.85
N GLY A 148 4.22 -9.30 -3.75
CA GLY A 148 4.12 -8.70 -2.42
C GLY A 148 2.72 -8.20 -2.05
N LYS A 149 1.66 -8.58 -2.75
CA LYS A 149 0.26 -8.16 -2.48
C LYS A 149 -0.16 -8.37 -1.01
N THR A 150 0.12 -9.54 -0.45
CA THR A 150 -0.16 -9.84 0.96
C THR A 150 0.74 -9.04 1.92
N PHE A 151 1.99 -8.78 1.52
CA PHE A 151 2.96 -8.02 2.32
C PHE A 151 2.55 -6.55 2.50
N ILE A 152 2.06 -5.90 1.43
CA ILE A 152 1.61 -4.50 1.51
C ILE A 152 0.42 -4.34 2.46
N ALA A 153 -0.46 -5.34 2.59
CA ALA A 153 -1.58 -5.29 3.54
C ALA A 153 -1.08 -5.19 4.99
N GLY A 154 0.02 -5.88 5.34
CA GLY A 154 0.68 -5.74 6.63
C GLY A 154 1.19 -4.33 6.88
N ILE A 155 1.89 -3.74 5.89
CA ILE A 155 2.41 -2.36 5.99
C ILE A 155 1.26 -1.36 6.20
N ILE A 156 0.16 -1.51 5.46
CA ILE A 156 -1.00 -0.62 5.59
C ILE A 156 -1.67 -0.80 6.94
N ALA A 157 -1.81 -2.04 7.43
CA ALA A 157 -2.37 -2.31 8.76
C ALA A 157 -1.53 -1.63 9.87
N ASP A 158 -0.20 -1.74 9.81
CA ASP A 158 0.70 -1.10 10.76
C ASP A 158 0.58 0.43 10.72
N LYS A 159 0.54 1.03 9.52
CA LYS A 159 0.39 2.47 9.35
C LYS A 159 -0.93 3.03 9.87
N LEU A 160 -2.01 2.24 9.75
CA LEU A 160 -3.32 2.61 10.26
C LEU A 160 -3.50 2.27 11.76
N ASN A 161 -2.55 1.61 12.38
CA ASN A 161 -2.70 0.99 13.70
C ASN A 161 -3.92 0.04 13.76
N TYR A 162 -4.09 -0.76 12.71
CA TYR A 162 -5.18 -1.74 12.58
C TYR A 162 -4.66 -3.15 12.82
N LYS A 163 -5.50 -3.99 13.43
CA LYS A 163 -5.24 -5.43 13.50
C LYS A 163 -5.40 -6.05 12.12
N LEU A 164 -4.34 -6.67 11.60
CA LEU A 164 -4.44 -7.48 10.40
C LEU A 164 -5.16 -8.79 10.71
N ILE A 165 -6.30 -9.01 10.07
CA ILE A 165 -7.09 -10.24 10.14
C ILE A 165 -7.12 -10.84 8.74
N THR A 166 -6.54 -12.03 8.56
CA THR A 166 -6.43 -12.67 7.25
C THR A 166 -7.40 -13.84 7.13
N LEU A 167 -8.16 -13.86 6.04
CA LEU A 167 -8.90 -15.01 5.53
C LEU A 167 -8.17 -15.52 4.28
N ASN A 168 -7.52 -16.68 4.39
CA ASN A 168 -6.89 -17.35 3.25
C ASN A 168 -7.99 -18.06 2.46
N CYS A 169 -8.37 -17.47 1.32
CA CYS A 169 -9.42 -17.96 0.47
C CYS A 169 -8.95 -19.18 -0.35
N ASN A 170 -9.73 -20.24 -0.33
CA ASN A 170 -9.52 -21.45 -1.14
C ASN A 170 -10.86 -22.15 -1.37
N GLN A 171 -10.88 -23.19 -2.20
CA GLN A 171 -12.11 -23.96 -2.52
C GLN A 171 -12.78 -24.61 -1.29
N PHE A 172 -12.07 -24.78 -0.17
CA PHE A 172 -12.59 -25.35 1.07
C PHE A 172 -12.99 -24.31 2.10
N THR A 173 -12.82 -23.02 1.79
CA THR A 173 -13.27 -21.93 2.67
C THR A 173 -14.76 -22.06 2.90
N SER A 174 -15.15 -22.14 4.15
CA SER A 174 -16.52 -22.42 4.57
C SER A 174 -17.21 -21.20 5.17
N PRO A 175 -18.55 -21.17 5.29
CA PRO A 175 -19.26 -20.16 6.05
C PRO A 175 -18.73 -19.98 7.47
N LEU A 176 -18.30 -21.08 8.12
CA LEU A 176 -17.73 -21.06 9.46
C LEU A 176 -16.45 -20.19 9.54
N ASP A 177 -15.61 -20.20 8.51
CA ASP A 177 -14.39 -19.40 8.47
C ASP A 177 -14.69 -17.90 8.25
N ILE A 178 -15.81 -17.60 7.59
CA ILE A 178 -16.23 -16.24 7.23
C ILE A 178 -17.01 -15.57 8.36
N ILE A 179 -18.13 -16.16 8.77
CA ILE A 179 -19.07 -15.58 9.74
C ILE A 179 -19.06 -16.25 11.11
N GLY A 180 -18.29 -17.35 11.24
CA GLY A 180 -18.23 -18.13 12.47
C GLY A 180 -19.31 -19.18 12.59
N GLY A 181 -19.31 -19.90 13.72
CA GLY A 181 -20.33 -20.92 14.01
C GLY A 181 -19.96 -21.81 15.17
N GLN A 182 -20.88 -22.70 15.55
CA GLN A 182 -20.68 -23.65 16.63
C GLN A 182 -19.75 -24.78 16.18
N THR A 183 -18.79 -25.09 17.04
CA THR A 183 -17.87 -26.24 16.92
C THR A 183 -18.03 -27.13 18.16
N ILE A 184 -17.36 -28.26 18.17
CA ILE A 184 -17.32 -29.18 19.34
C ILE A 184 -16.69 -28.48 20.57
N GLU A 185 -15.77 -27.54 20.33
CA GLU A 185 -15.06 -26.79 21.37
C GLU A 185 -15.79 -25.51 21.81
N GLY A 186 -16.92 -25.21 21.19
CA GLY A 186 -17.70 -23.99 21.42
C GLY A 186 -17.83 -23.12 20.17
N TYR A 187 -18.29 -21.89 20.36
CA TYR A 187 -18.44 -20.94 19.26
C TYR A 187 -17.06 -20.44 18.78
N LYS A 188 -16.81 -20.52 17.48
CA LYS A 188 -15.63 -19.94 16.82
C LYS A 188 -16.07 -18.75 15.99
N GLU A 189 -15.44 -17.58 16.25
CA GLU A 189 -15.69 -16.36 15.49
C GLU A 189 -15.14 -16.46 14.06
N GLY A 190 -15.91 -15.99 13.07
CA GLY A 190 -15.46 -15.87 11.69
C GLY A 190 -14.57 -14.67 11.46
N ARG A 191 -13.75 -14.72 10.42
CA ARG A 191 -12.79 -13.64 10.13
C ARG A 191 -13.48 -12.32 9.74
N LEU A 192 -14.58 -12.41 8.97
CA LEU A 192 -15.35 -11.25 8.58
C LEU A 192 -16.03 -10.60 9.80
N THR A 193 -16.71 -11.37 10.63
CA THR A 193 -17.42 -10.90 11.82
C THR A 193 -16.45 -10.37 12.87
N GLN A 194 -15.31 -11.03 13.05
CA GLN A 194 -14.21 -10.55 13.91
C GLN A 194 -13.72 -9.16 13.48
N ALA A 195 -13.42 -8.98 12.19
CA ALA A 195 -12.94 -7.71 11.66
C ALA A 195 -14.04 -6.64 11.68
N TRP A 196 -15.26 -6.99 11.29
CA TRP A 196 -16.41 -6.10 11.22
C TRP A 196 -16.75 -5.48 12.58
N GLY A 197 -16.82 -6.29 13.62
CA GLY A 197 -17.16 -5.89 14.98
C GLY A 197 -15.96 -5.41 15.80
N ASN A 198 -14.75 -5.46 15.28
CA ASN A 198 -13.50 -5.26 16.02
C ASN A 198 -13.44 -6.14 17.29
N ILE A 199 -13.72 -7.42 17.12
CA ILE A 199 -13.76 -8.40 18.21
C ILE A 199 -12.36 -8.91 18.49
N ASP A 200 -11.94 -8.90 19.76
CA ASP A 200 -10.67 -9.44 20.26
C ASP A 200 -9.43 -8.92 19.50
N LEU A 201 -9.40 -7.63 19.18
CA LEU A 201 -8.27 -7.05 18.45
C LEU A 201 -6.96 -7.06 19.25
N GLY A 202 -7.04 -6.91 20.58
CA GLY A 202 -5.88 -6.85 21.46
C GLY A 202 -5.08 -5.55 21.31
N VAL A 203 -3.77 -5.65 21.54
CA VAL A 203 -2.83 -4.52 21.45
C VAL A 203 -1.75 -4.79 20.40
N ASN A 204 -1.19 -3.71 19.84
CA ASN A 204 -0.08 -3.79 18.91
C ASN A 204 1.25 -4.15 19.62
N PRO A 205 2.35 -4.43 18.92
CA PRO A 205 3.65 -4.76 19.52
C PRO A 205 4.23 -3.69 20.45
N LEU A 206 3.73 -2.44 20.37
CA LEU A 206 4.11 -1.34 21.26
C LEU A 206 3.22 -1.25 22.53
N GLY A 207 2.23 -2.16 22.67
CA GLY A 207 1.30 -2.19 23.79
C GLY A 207 0.09 -1.25 23.66
N ASN A 208 -0.09 -0.60 22.50
CA ASN A 208 -1.23 0.29 22.27
C ASN A 208 -2.44 -0.50 21.72
N PRO A 209 -3.68 -0.17 22.12
CA PRO A 209 -4.88 -0.75 21.52
C PRO A 209 -4.91 -0.51 20.01
N TYR A 210 -5.39 -1.49 19.25
CA TYR A 210 -5.66 -1.28 17.84
C TYR A 210 -6.86 -0.36 17.65
N GLU A 211 -6.78 0.55 16.68
CA GLU A 211 -7.84 1.51 16.36
C GLU A 211 -8.96 0.93 15.48
N GLY A 212 -8.69 -0.18 14.81
CA GLY A 212 -9.60 -0.83 13.90
C GLY A 212 -9.03 -2.15 13.38
N ALA A 213 -9.67 -2.72 12.38
CA ALA A 213 -9.24 -3.96 11.73
C ALA A 213 -8.99 -3.75 10.24
N LEU A 214 -7.95 -4.38 9.70
CA LEU A 214 -7.76 -4.61 8.27
C LEU A 214 -8.10 -6.07 7.98
N LEU A 215 -9.19 -6.31 7.24
CA LEU A 215 -9.53 -7.64 6.75
C LEU A 215 -8.84 -7.86 5.41
N LEU A 216 -7.95 -8.85 5.37
CA LEU A 216 -7.32 -9.30 4.14
C LEU A 216 -7.99 -10.60 3.66
N LEU A 217 -8.63 -10.54 2.50
CA LEU A 217 -9.13 -11.70 1.77
C LEU A 217 -8.03 -12.15 0.80
N ASP A 218 -7.14 -13.02 1.29
CA ASP A 218 -5.97 -13.43 0.51
C ASP A 218 -6.35 -14.53 -0.50
N GLU A 219 -5.97 -14.35 -1.77
CA GLU A 219 -6.30 -15.23 -2.90
C GLU A 219 -7.82 -15.37 -3.15
N LEU A 220 -8.58 -14.28 -3.04
CA LEU A 220 -10.04 -14.24 -3.19
C LEU A 220 -10.59 -15.03 -4.41
N PRO A 221 -9.97 -15.04 -5.61
CA PRO A 221 -10.47 -15.82 -6.73
C PRO A 221 -10.53 -17.34 -6.50
N LYS A 222 -9.86 -17.85 -5.47
CA LYS A 222 -9.86 -19.31 -5.16
C LYS A 222 -11.04 -19.77 -4.31
N ILE A 223 -11.87 -18.85 -3.79
CA ILE A 223 -13.06 -19.21 -3.03
C ILE A 223 -14.17 -19.67 -3.97
N ASP A 224 -14.93 -20.68 -3.54
CA ASP A 224 -16.13 -21.10 -4.28
C ASP A 224 -17.13 -19.92 -4.39
N PRO A 225 -17.65 -19.61 -5.59
CA PRO A 225 -18.54 -18.47 -5.80
C PRO A 225 -19.82 -18.48 -4.94
N ASN A 226 -20.37 -19.65 -4.62
CA ASN A 226 -21.56 -19.74 -3.76
C ASN A 226 -21.19 -19.35 -2.32
N THR A 227 -20.03 -19.79 -1.83
CA THR A 227 -19.52 -19.39 -0.52
C THR A 227 -19.12 -17.92 -0.50
N ALA A 228 -18.56 -17.40 -1.59
CA ALA A 228 -18.20 -15.98 -1.72
C ALA A 228 -19.41 -15.04 -1.59
N GLY A 229 -20.62 -15.51 -1.93
CA GLY A 229 -21.86 -14.76 -1.74
C GLY A 229 -22.10 -14.30 -0.31
N ILE A 230 -21.60 -15.03 0.69
CA ILE A 230 -21.69 -14.66 2.11
C ILE A 230 -20.91 -13.38 2.43
N LEU A 231 -19.85 -13.09 1.65
CA LEU A 231 -19.05 -11.87 1.82
C LEU A 231 -19.81 -10.61 1.40
N ASN A 232 -20.82 -10.70 0.53
CA ASN A 232 -21.46 -9.55 -0.10
C ASN A 232 -22.02 -8.53 0.91
N ASP A 233 -22.62 -8.98 1.98
CA ASP A 233 -23.15 -8.09 3.03
C ASP A 233 -22.03 -7.37 3.79
N GLY A 234 -20.97 -8.11 4.12
CA GLY A 234 -19.80 -7.56 4.81
C GLY A 234 -18.95 -6.63 3.96
N LEU A 235 -19.00 -6.80 2.63
CA LEU A 235 -18.30 -5.95 1.65
C LEU A 235 -19.14 -4.75 1.21
N ALA A 236 -20.39 -4.62 1.67
CA ALA A 236 -21.21 -3.46 1.33
C ALA A 236 -20.53 -2.17 1.78
N LYS A 237 -20.42 -1.20 0.84
CA LYS A 237 -19.87 0.12 1.13
C LYS A 237 -20.86 0.91 2.00
N ILE A 238 -20.59 0.94 3.29
CA ILE A 238 -21.42 1.65 4.26
C ILE A 238 -20.51 2.62 5.00
N LYS A 239 -20.67 3.90 4.69
CA LYS A 239 -19.87 4.97 5.29
C LYS A 239 -20.23 5.12 6.78
N ASP A 240 -19.21 5.32 7.61
CA ASP A 240 -19.34 5.62 9.04
C ASP A 240 -20.17 4.61 9.86
N GLY A 241 -20.31 3.38 9.35
CA GLY A 241 -21.02 2.29 10.03
C GLY A 241 -22.54 2.48 10.14
N VAL A 242 -23.12 3.40 9.38
CA VAL A 242 -24.57 3.63 9.33
C VAL A 242 -25.11 3.43 7.93
N LYS A 243 -26.28 2.86 7.81
CA LYS A 243 -27.03 2.79 6.56
C LYS A 243 -28.32 3.56 6.64
N GLU A 244 -28.67 4.15 5.51
CA GLU A 244 -29.92 4.87 5.33
C GLU A 244 -31.07 3.89 5.08
N VAL A 245 -32.13 4.00 5.84
CA VAL A 245 -33.33 3.16 5.71
C VAL A 245 -34.56 4.05 5.73
N THR A 246 -35.53 3.76 4.89
CA THR A 246 -36.83 4.43 4.93
C THR A 246 -37.73 3.70 5.92
N ASP A 247 -38.19 4.38 6.95
CA ASP A 247 -39.11 3.83 7.93
C ASP A 247 -40.53 3.63 7.37
N SER A 248 -41.41 3.03 8.16
CA SER A 248 -42.80 2.78 7.77
C SER A 248 -43.62 4.05 7.52
N SER A 249 -43.12 5.20 7.94
CA SER A 249 -43.75 6.52 7.70
C SER A 249 -43.23 7.22 6.43
N GLY A 250 -42.30 6.59 5.69
CA GLY A 250 -41.65 7.14 4.50
C GLY A 250 -40.50 8.11 4.82
N LYS A 251 -40.09 8.22 6.11
CA LYS A 251 -38.98 9.07 6.54
C LYS A 251 -37.66 8.31 6.48
N THR A 252 -36.64 8.95 5.95
CA THR A 252 -35.29 8.45 5.99
C THR A 252 -34.70 8.50 7.39
N VAL A 253 -34.22 7.38 7.89
CA VAL A 253 -33.57 7.24 9.19
C VAL A 253 -32.21 6.54 9.00
N PHE A 254 -31.24 6.89 9.82
CA PHE A 254 -29.92 6.28 9.83
C PHE A 254 -29.86 5.20 10.92
N VAL A 255 -29.57 3.98 10.52
CA VAL A 255 -29.45 2.83 11.45
C VAL A 255 -28.04 2.27 11.40
N PRO A 256 -27.50 1.74 12.51
CA PRO A 256 -26.22 1.06 12.50
C PRO A 256 -26.20 -0.08 11.47
N ALA A 257 -25.14 -0.17 10.69
CA ALA A 257 -24.94 -1.28 9.79
C ALA A 257 -24.59 -2.53 10.59
N THR A 258 -25.26 -3.64 10.31
CA THR A 258 -25.04 -4.91 10.99
C THR A 258 -24.94 -6.05 9.99
N ILE A 259 -24.15 -7.07 10.33
CA ILE A 259 -24.13 -8.39 9.67
C ILE A 259 -24.46 -9.44 10.73
N MET A 260 -24.97 -10.58 10.29
CA MET A 260 -25.29 -11.69 11.18
C MET A 260 -24.08 -12.62 11.29
N ASN A 261 -23.71 -13.01 12.51
CA ASN A 261 -22.72 -14.04 12.72
C ASN A 261 -23.36 -15.46 12.65
N GLY A 262 -22.53 -16.50 12.73
CA GLY A 262 -22.97 -17.88 12.66
C GLY A 262 -23.86 -18.35 13.82
N ASN A 263 -24.00 -17.55 14.90
CA ASN A 263 -24.94 -17.78 16.01
C ASN A 263 -26.27 -17.04 15.82
N GLY A 264 -26.43 -16.25 14.74
CA GLY A 264 -27.60 -15.41 14.56
C GLY A 264 -27.57 -14.08 15.31
N GLU A 265 -26.42 -13.68 15.87
CA GLU A 265 -26.23 -12.41 16.53
C GLU A 265 -25.87 -11.32 15.53
N LEU A 266 -26.37 -10.10 15.76
CA LEU A 266 -26.07 -8.95 14.93
C LEU A 266 -24.77 -8.27 15.38
N ILE A 267 -23.79 -8.27 14.50
CA ILE A 267 -22.50 -7.60 14.69
C ILE A 267 -22.56 -6.22 14.02
N THR A 268 -22.39 -5.17 14.81
CA THR A 268 -22.39 -3.79 14.32
C THR A 268 -21.05 -3.44 13.68
N LYS A 269 -21.09 -2.77 12.52
CA LYS A 269 -19.90 -2.29 11.81
C LYS A 269 -19.13 -1.28 12.67
N LYS A 270 -17.85 -1.55 12.81
CA LYS A 270 -16.87 -0.64 13.40
C LYS A 270 -15.82 -0.24 12.37
N LYS A 271 -14.74 0.38 12.80
CA LYS A 271 -13.67 0.88 11.94
C LYS A 271 -12.94 -0.28 11.28
N ILE A 272 -13.15 -0.46 9.98
CA ILE A 272 -12.61 -1.57 9.19
C ILE A 272 -12.15 -1.06 7.83
N PHE A 273 -11.01 -1.59 7.37
CA PHE A 273 -10.54 -1.50 5.98
C PHE A 273 -10.47 -2.90 5.39
N ILE A 274 -10.98 -3.09 4.16
CA ILE A 274 -11.03 -4.40 3.51
C ILE A 274 -10.15 -4.39 2.27
N MET A 275 -9.20 -5.30 2.24
CA MET A 275 -8.33 -5.56 1.09
C MET A 275 -8.50 -7.00 0.64
N ALA A 276 -8.54 -7.21 -0.66
CA ALA A 276 -8.51 -8.53 -1.25
C ALA A 276 -7.35 -8.66 -2.23
N THR A 277 -6.83 -9.87 -2.40
CA THR A 277 -5.75 -10.16 -3.33
C THR A 277 -6.13 -11.29 -4.29
N GLY A 278 -5.51 -11.30 -5.46
CA GLY A 278 -5.64 -12.38 -6.43
C GLY A 278 -4.50 -12.35 -7.45
N ASN A 279 -4.37 -13.45 -8.18
CA ASN A 279 -3.37 -13.54 -9.26
C ASN A 279 -3.96 -13.16 -10.63
N SER A 280 -5.29 -13.02 -10.72
CA SER A 280 -6.04 -12.62 -11.91
C SER A 280 -7.15 -11.65 -11.54
N LEU A 281 -7.79 -11.05 -12.55
CA LEU A 281 -9.05 -10.34 -12.36
C LEU A 281 -10.16 -11.28 -11.87
N LEU A 282 -11.10 -10.76 -11.10
CA LEU A 282 -12.23 -11.55 -10.56
C LEU A 282 -13.18 -12.10 -11.64
N ASN A 283 -13.17 -11.52 -12.83
CA ASN A 283 -14.01 -11.92 -13.98
C ASN A 283 -13.34 -12.92 -14.92
N GLU A 284 -12.07 -13.29 -14.68
CA GLU A 284 -11.30 -14.17 -15.54
C GLU A 284 -10.98 -15.49 -14.84
N ALA A 285 -11.26 -16.61 -15.52
CA ALA A 285 -10.63 -17.90 -15.22
C ALA A 285 -9.28 -17.93 -15.96
N ASN A 286 -8.19 -17.77 -15.25
CA ASN A 286 -6.86 -17.77 -15.85
C ASN A 286 -6.34 -19.20 -16.00
N LYS A 287 -5.89 -19.57 -17.21
CA LYS A 287 -5.32 -20.89 -17.50
C LYS A 287 -4.05 -21.22 -16.70
N ASP A 288 -3.29 -20.21 -16.33
CA ASP A 288 -2.07 -20.38 -15.53
C ASP A 288 -2.35 -20.57 -14.04
N TYR A 289 -3.60 -20.29 -13.61
CA TYR A 289 -4.06 -20.42 -12.23
C TYR A 289 -5.39 -21.20 -12.19
N GLU A 290 -5.32 -22.50 -12.51
CA GLU A 290 -6.50 -23.40 -12.66
C GLU A 290 -7.42 -23.45 -11.43
N ALA A 291 -6.89 -23.13 -10.24
CA ALA A 291 -7.67 -23.08 -9.01
C ALA A 291 -8.50 -21.80 -8.84
N ASN A 292 -8.44 -20.84 -9.77
CA ASN A 292 -9.22 -19.61 -9.71
C ASN A 292 -10.61 -19.80 -10.31
N PHE A 293 -11.64 -19.40 -9.56
CA PHE A 293 -13.02 -19.36 -10.03
C PHE A 293 -13.35 -17.96 -10.55
N LYS A 294 -14.18 -17.91 -11.60
CA LYS A 294 -14.82 -16.66 -12.00
C LYS A 294 -15.85 -16.28 -10.94
N GLN A 295 -15.68 -15.13 -10.34
CA GLN A 295 -16.58 -14.58 -9.34
C GLN A 295 -17.78 -13.89 -10.00
N ASP A 296 -18.89 -13.78 -9.26
CA ASP A 296 -20.09 -13.13 -9.76
C ASP A 296 -19.92 -11.59 -9.85
N LEU A 297 -20.80 -10.93 -10.60
CA LEU A 297 -20.74 -9.48 -10.82
C LEU A 297 -21.01 -8.69 -9.53
N SER A 298 -21.79 -9.26 -8.59
CA SER A 298 -22.10 -8.55 -7.34
C SER A 298 -20.87 -8.44 -6.44
N LEU A 299 -20.06 -9.49 -6.38
CA LEU A 299 -18.78 -9.45 -5.67
C LEU A 299 -17.78 -8.52 -6.35
N GLN A 300 -17.71 -8.54 -7.69
CA GLN A 300 -16.83 -7.66 -8.45
C GLN A 300 -17.17 -6.19 -8.21
N ASP A 301 -18.45 -5.83 -8.17
CA ASP A 301 -18.92 -4.47 -7.93
C ASP A 301 -18.48 -3.94 -6.56
N ARG A 302 -18.29 -4.81 -5.55
CA ARG A 302 -17.80 -4.41 -4.22
C ARG A 302 -16.37 -3.83 -4.23
N PHE A 303 -15.61 -4.09 -5.27
CA PHE A 303 -14.25 -3.59 -5.48
C PHE A 303 -14.16 -2.58 -6.64
N ALA A 304 -15.31 -2.20 -7.23
CA ALA A 304 -15.33 -1.27 -8.34
C ALA A 304 -14.73 0.08 -7.94
N GLY A 305 -13.79 0.57 -8.73
CA GLY A 305 -13.09 1.84 -8.50
C GLY A 305 -11.81 1.75 -7.69
N SER A 306 -11.53 0.64 -6.98
CA SER A 306 -10.29 0.43 -6.23
C SER A 306 -9.67 -0.94 -6.54
N CYS A 307 -9.55 -1.22 -7.83
CA CYS A 307 -8.96 -2.46 -8.35
C CYS A 307 -7.62 -2.11 -9.03
N TYR A 308 -6.51 -2.61 -8.48
CA TYR A 308 -5.16 -2.21 -8.90
C TYR A 308 -4.36 -3.41 -9.39
N LYS A 309 -3.77 -3.29 -10.59
CA LYS A 309 -2.82 -4.25 -11.13
C LYS A 309 -1.46 -3.99 -10.51
N ILE A 310 -0.93 -4.97 -9.79
CA ILE A 310 0.36 -4.90 -9.10
C ILE A 310 1.40 -5.66 -9.91
N THR A 311 2.58 -5.10 -10.03
CA THR A 311 3.72 -5.71 -10.70
C THR A 311 4.97 -5.69 -9.82
N TYR A 312 6.01 -6.37 -10.25
CA TYR A 312 7.30 -6.39 -9.55
C TYR A 312 7.92 -4.99 -9.52
N ASN A 313 8.38 -4.57 -8.35
CA ASN A 313 9.13 -3.33 -8.18
C ASN A 313 10.63 -3.61 -8.30
N TYR A 314 11.18 -3.49 -9.50
CA TYR A 314 12.59 -3.75 -9.77
C TYR A 314 13.53 -2.84 -8.95
N LYS A 315 13.13 -1.61 -8.68
CA LYS A 315 13.90 -0.70 -7.82
C LYS A 315 13.96 -1.21 -6.38
N PHE A 316 12.80 -1.63 -5.83
CA PHE A 316 12.73 -2.23 -4.50
C PHE A 316 13.54 -3.54 -4.44
N GLU A 317 13.43 -4.40 -5.46
CA GLU A 317 14.20 -5.64 -5.54
C GLU A 317 15.70 -5.37 -5.58
N TYR A 318 16.13 -4.38 -6.37
CA TYR A 318 17.52 -3.93 -6.41
C TYR A 318 18.01 -3.44 -5.04
N GLU A 319 17.23 -2.58 -4.37
CA GLU A 319 17.56 -2.09 -3.02
C GLU A 319 17.65 -3.23 -1.99
N LYS A 320 16.82 -4.29 -2.13
CA LYS A 320 16.89 -5.47 -1.26
C LYS A 320 18.10 -6.36 -1.53
N MET A 321 18.64 -6.34 -2.74
CA MET A 321 19.88 -7.03 -3.07
C MET A 321 21.13 -6.29 -2.57
N MET A 322 20.98 -4.99 -2.17
CA MET A 322 21.95 -4.21 -1.42
C MET A 322 21.60 -4.33 0.07
N THR A 323 22.34 -5.10 0.82
CA THR A 323 22.02 -5.34 2.23
C THR A 323 23.19 -5.05 3.16
N ASN A 324 22.89 -4.78 4.42
CA ASN A 324 23.87 -4.70 5.49
C ASN A 324 23.67 -5.89 6.44
N VAL A 325 24.74 -6.56 6.77
CA VAL A 325 24.75 -7.65 7.74
C VAL A 325 25.55 -7.21 8.95
N SER A 326 24.92 -7.25 10.11
CA SER A 326 25.58 -6.98 11.39
C SER A 326 25.10 -7.99 12.42
N THR A 327 26.05 -8.66 13.06
CA THR A 327 25.79 -9.56 14.20
C THR A 327 26.66 -9.14 15.37
N LYS A 328 26.41 -9.70 16.57
CA LYS A 328 27.26 -9.43 17.76
C LYS A 328 28.75 -9.72 17.52
N SER A 329 29.07 -10.61 16.59
CA SER A 329 30.43 -11.10 16.33
C SER A 329 30.97 -10.67 14.96
N LEU A 330 30.12 -10.11 14.09
CA LEU A 330 30.49 -9.62 12.76
C LEU A 330 30.30 -8.10 12.72
N PRO A 331 31.31 -7.33 12.26
CA PRO A 331 31.13 -5.89 12.02
C PRO A 331 30.07 -5.67 10.96
N ASN A 332 29.55 -4.45 10.86
CA ASN A 332 28.58 -4.09 9.82
C ASN A 332 29.20 -4.27 8.42
N VAL A 333 28.80 -5.32 7.73
CA VAL A 333 29.29 -5.68 6.38
C VAL A 333 28.22 -5.31 5.37
N LYS A 334 28.60 -4.50 4.40
CA LYS A 334 27.77 -4.21 3.23
C LYS A 334 27.96 -5.29 2.19
N ILE A 335 26.85 -5.78 1.65
CA ILE A 335 26.84 -6.80 0.60
C ILE A 335 26.13 -6.23 -0.62
N ASP A 336 26.80 -6.28 -1.76
CA ASP A 336 26.27 -5.87 -3.05
C ASP A 336 26.08 -7.09 -3.95
N LEU A 337 24.83 -7.44 -4.24
CA LEU A 337 24.44 -8.56 -5.11
C LEU A 337 23.83 -8.06 -6.44
N THR A 338 24.32 -6.93 -6.97
CA THR A 338 23.88 -6.39 -8.27
C THR A 338 23.93 -7.43 -9.37
N PHE A 339 24.97 -8.26 -9.42
CA PHE A 339 25.10 -9.33 -10.42
C PHE A 339 23.94 -10.34 -10.35
N ALA A 340 23.51 -10.70 -9.15
CA ALA A 340 22.41 -11.63 -8.97
C ALA A 340 21.05 -10.98 -9.30
N PHE A 341 20.86 -9.70 -8.96
CA PHE A 341 19.70 -8.92 -9.41
C PHE A 341 19.61 -8.88 -10.93
N ASN A 342 20.71 -8.55 -11.61
CA ASN A 342 20.77 -8.47 -13.07
C ASN A 342 20.40 -9.81 -13.71
N PHE A 343 21.07 -10.89 -13.28
CA PHE A 343 20.80 -12.23 -13.79
C PHE A 343 19.37 -12.68 -13.57
N LEU A 344 18.83 -12.56 -12.33
CA LEU A 344 17.48 -12.99 -12.02
C LEU A 344 16.42 -12.15 -12.75
N SER A 345 16.69 -10.87 -12.99
CA SER A 345 15.80 -10.01 -13.77
C SER A 345 15.80 -10.41 -15.25
N GLN A 346 16.95 -10.71 -15.84
CA GLN A 346 17.05 -11.20 -17.22
C GLN A 346 16.39 -12.57 -17.38
N LEU A 347 16.59 -13.47 -16.40
CA LEU A 347 15.92 -14.78 -16.36
C LEU A 347 14.39 -14.62 -16.29
N ARG A 348 13.88 -13.69 -15.49
CA ARG A 348 12.43 -13.35 -15.45
C ARG A 348 11.94 -12.92 -16.82
N MET A 349 12.62 -11.98 -17.47
CA MET A 349 12.22 -11.48 -18.79
C MET A 349 12.23 -12.61 -19.84
N LYS A 350 13.21 -13.50 -19.80
CA LYS A 350 13.28 -14.64 -20.72
C LYS A 350 12.16 -15.66 -20.49
N ILE A 351 11.80 -15.95 -19.24
CA ILE A 351 10.69 -16.84 -18.91
C ILE A 351 9.36 -16.26 -19.44
N VAL A 352 9.17 -14.95 -19.33
CA VAL A 352 7.99 -14.26 -19.89
C VAL A 352 8.00 -14.33 -21.43
N GLU A 353 9.13 -14.05 -22.07
CA GLU A 353 9.31 -14.10 -23.53
C GLU A 353 8.99 -15.51 -24.09
N LEU A 354 9.37 -16.54 -23.36
CA LEU A 354 9.14 -17.93 -23.73
C LEU A 354 7.76 -18.47 -23.32
N GLU A 355 6.89 -17.62 -22.75
CA GLU A 355 5.55 -17.98 -22.24
C GLU A 355 5.57 -19.13 -21.21
N LEU A 356 6.61 -19.21 -20.40
CA LEU A 356 6.81 -20.27 -19.39
C LEU A 356 6.36 -19.86 -17.98
N THR A 357 5.69 -18.76 -17.82
CA THR A 357 5.20 -18.23 -16.52
C THR A 357 4.26 -19.19 -15.80
N GLY A 358 3.48 -19.99 -16.53
CA GLY A 358 2.63 -21.05 -15.97
C GLY A 358 3.40 -22.25 -15.40
N VAL A 359 4.71 -22.39 -15.71
CA VAL A 359 5.56 -23.46 -15.16
C VAL A 359 6.29 -22.98 -13.90
N ALA A 360 7.03 -21.88 -14.03
CA ALA A 360 7.73 -21.22 -12.93
C ALA A 360 8.03 -19.77 -13.30
N PHE A 361 8.23 -18.92 -12.31
CA PHE A 361 8.54 -17.51 -12.51
C PHE A 361 9.51 -17.00 -11.44
N VAL A 362 10.36 -16.05 -11.83
CA VAL A 362 11.27 -15.38 -10.91
C VAL A 362 10.50 -14.30 -10.13
N SER A 363 10.14 -14.63 -8.90
CA SER A 363 9.41 -13.71 -8.00
C SER A 363 10.38 -12.87 -7.16
N THR A 364 9.90 -11.78 -6.57
CA THR A 364 10.62 -11.04 -5.51
C THR A 364 11.05 -11.96 -4.37
N ARG A 365 10.24 -12.98 -4.04
CA ARG A 365 10.58 -14.00 -3.04
C ARG A 365 11.83 -14.77 -3.41
N LEU A 366 12.01 -15.16 -4.68
CA LEU A 366 13.22 -15.86 -5.14
C LEU A 366 14.46 -14.96 -5.01
N MET A 367 14.34 -13.67 -5.31
CA MET A 367 15.44 -12.70 -5.11
C MET A 367 15.82 -12.59 -3.63
N ILE A 368 14.82 -12.46 -2.74
CA ILE A 368 15.05 -12.41 -1.29
C ILE A 368 15.70 -13.71 -0.79
N VAL A 369 15.21 -14.88 -1.22
CA VAL A 369 15.81 -16.18 -0.87
C VAL A 369 17.26 -16.26 -1.36
N SER A 370 17.57 -15.79 -2.55
CA SER A 370 18.92 -15.75 -3.10
C SER A 370 19.84 -14.87 -2.25
N ARG A 371 19.38 -13.65 -1.86
CA ARG A 371 20.10 -12.76 -0.95
C ARG A 371 20.33 -13.41 0.41
N ASP A 372 19.28 -13.95 1.04
CA ASP A 372 19.34 -14.51 2.39
C ASP A 372 20.24 -15.76 2.43
N THR A 373 20.23 -16.55 1.35
CA THR A 373 21.14 -17.70 1.19
C THR A 373 22.60 -17.23 1.15
N PHE A 374 22.89 -16.17 0.38
CA PHE A 374 24.24 -15.61 0.33
C PHE A 374 24.69 -15.04 1.68
N VAL A 375 23.79 -14.29 2.37
CA VAL A 375 24.05 -13.76 3.70
C VAL A 375 24.34 -14.90 4.70
N ALA A 376 23.53 -15.96 4.69
CA ALA A 376 23.75 -17.13 5.54
C ALA A 376 25.09 -17.83 5.22
N TYR A 377 25.47 -17.93 3.95
CA TYR A 377 26.76 -18.46 3.53
C TYR A 377 27.91 -17.64 4.14
N ILE A 378 27.89 -16.30 4.01
CA ILE A 378 28.92 -15.41 4.55
C ILE A 378 28.98 -15.49 6.08
N VAL A 379 27.83 -15.45 6.76
CA VAL A 379 27.78 -15.56 8.23
C VAL A 379 28.36 -16.91 8.71
N ASN A 380 28.01 -18.01 8.06
CA ASN A 380 28.55 -19.33 8.42
C ASN A 380 30.05 -19.43 8.15
N ARG A 381 30.54 -18.91 7.03
CA ARG A 381 31.96 -18.89 6.70
C ARG A 381 32.79 -18.20 7.79
N GLU A 382 32.29 -17.08 8.32
CA GLU A 382 33.04 -16.26 9.28
C GLU A 382 32.86 -16.67 10.74
N LEU A 383 31.67 -17.15 11.13
CA LEU A 383 31.35 -17.41 12.54
C LEU A 383 31.40 -18.89 12.92
N ALA A 384 31.20 -19.80 11.98
CA ALA A 384 31.07 -21.23 12.28
C ALA A 384 31.74 -22.13 11.24
N PRO A 385 33.03 -21.90 10.91
CA PRO A 385 33.69 -22.63 9.82
C PRO A 385 33.77 -24.16 10.02
N ASN A 386 33.47 -24.66 11.23
CA ASN A 386 33.60 -26.07 11.59
C ASN A 386 32.27 -26.77 11.96
N ASN A 387 31.13 -26.09 11.91
CA ASN A 387 29.90 -26.62 12.54
C ASN A 387 28.82 -27.09 11.57
N ILE A 388 28.91 -26.82 10.27
CA ILE A 388 27.88 -27.20 9.29
C ILE A 388 28.58 -27.79 8.07
N ALA A 389 28.07 -28.92 7.57
CA ALA A 389 28.32 -29.37 6.22
C ALA A 389 28.10 -28.19 5.27
N GLU A 390 28.97 -28.01 4.29
CA GLU A 390 29.05 -26.90 3.36
C GLU A 390 27.74 -26.07 3.22
N PRO A 391 27.72 -24.78 3.60
CA PRO A 391 26.50 -24.00 3.59
C PRO A 391 26.00 -23.83 2.15
N LYS A 392 24.68 -23.80 1.97
CA LYS A 392 24.03 -23.66 0.66
C LYS A 392 24.53 -22.40 -0.05
N LYS A 393 24.82 -22.52 -1.35
CA LYS A 393 25.30 -21.43 -2.21
C LYS A 393 24.15 -20.81 -3.01
N ILE A 394 24.31 -19.55 -3.40
CA ILE A 394 23.31 -18.86 -4.24
C ILE A 394 23.15 -19.57 -5.60
N SER A 395 24.24 -20.11 -6.16
CA SER A 395 24.22 -20.90 -7.39
C SER A 395 23.31 -22.14 -7.31
N GLU A 396 23.19 -22.75 -6.11
CA GLU A 396 22.30 -23.90 -5.88
C GLU A 396 20.82 -23.49 -5.80
N VAL A 397 20.53 -22.26 -5.36
CA VAL A 397 19.16 -21.70 -5.41
C VAL A 397 18.70 -21.62 -6.85
N VAL A 398 19.53 -21.08 -7.75
CA VAL A 398 19.22 -20.97 -9.17
C VAL A 398 19.11 -22.35 -9.83
N LYS A 399 20.02 -23.30 -9.53
CA LYS A 399 19.93 -24.68 -10.04
C LYS A 399 18.63 -25.35 -9.60
N SER A 400 18.25 -25.19 -8.33
CA SER A 400 16.98 -25.70 -7.80
C SER A 400 15.77 -25.08 -8.50
N PHE A 401 15.78 -23.77 -8.74
CA PHE A 401 14.73 -23.10 -9.49
C PHE A 401 14.63 -23.60 -10.93
N MET A 402 15.77 -23.74 -11.64
CA MET A 402 15.82 -24.24 -13.01
C MET A 402 15.33 -25.69 -13.13
N SER A 403 15.41 -26.48 -12.06
CA SER A 403 14.89 -27.87 -12.05
C SER A 403 13.37 -27.97 -12.13
N LEU A 404 12.64 -26.87 -11.95
CA LEU A 404 11.17 -26.81 -12.12
C LEU A 404 10.75 -26.89 -13.58
N PHE A 405 11.65 -26.54 -14.52
CA PHE A 405 11.39 -26.60 -15.94
C PHE A 405 11.68 -28.00 -16.50
N LYS A 406 10.91 -28.41 -17.52
CA LYS A 406 11.25 -29.60 -18.30
C LYS A 406 12.60 -29.44 -18.96
N LYS A 407 13.23 -30.56 -19.31
CA LYS A 407 14.59 -30.58 -19.87
C LYS A 407 14.74 -29.68 -21.09
N ASP A 408 13.83 -29.79 -22.05
CA ASP A 408 13.80 -29.00 -23.29
C ASP A 408 13.63 -27.49 -23.04
N GLN A 409 12.76 -27.13 -22.11
CA GLN A 409 12.53 -25.73 -21.69
C GLN A 409 13.77 -25.15 -21.00
N ARG A 410 14.36 -25.92 -20.09
CA ARG A 410 15.59 -25.53 -19.38
C ARG A 410 16.76 -25.33 -20.36
N GLU A 411 17.00 -26.30 -21.27
CA GLU A 411 18.05 -26.19 -22.28
C GLU A 411 17.84 -24.95 -23.16
N LYS A 412 16.61 -24.63 -23.53
CA LYS A 412 16.31 -23.40 -24.28
C LYS A 412 16.67 -22.14 -23.50
N ILE A 413 16.25 -22.03 -22.23
CA ILE A 413 16.61 -20.90 -21.37
C ILE A 413 18.13 -20.78 -21.21
N GLU A 414 18.81 -21.90 -20.91
CA GLU A 414 20.27 -21.94 -20.70
C GLU A 414 21.06 -21.58 -21.96
N ASN A 415 20.58 -21.98 -23.14
CA ASN A 415 21.19 -21.62 -24.41
C ASN A 415 21.00 -20.13 -24.74
N ASP A 416 19.77 -19.62 -24.56
CA ASP A 416 19.46 -18.24 -24.86
C ASP A 416 20.16 -17.25 -23.92
N LEU A 417 20.44 -17.64 -22.68
CA LEU A 417 21.09 -16.83 -21.63
C LEU A 417 22.49 -17.40 -21.25
N SER A 418 23.19 -18.08 -22.19
CA SER A 418 24.41 -18.79 -21.86
C SER A 418 25.54 -17.88 -21.32
N ALA A 419 25.66 -16.66 -21.83
CA ALA A 419 26.62 -15.67 -21.36
C ALA A 419 26.30 -15.20 -19.94
N GLU A 420 24.99 -14.91 -19.65
CA GLU A 420 24.49 -14.47 -18.38
C GLU A 420 24.62 -15.56 -17.31
N PHE A 421 24.34 -16.81 -17.63
CA PHE A 421 24.58 -17.95 -16.74
C PHE A 421 26.06 -18.08 -16.39
N LYS A 422 26.95 -17.97 -17.37
CA LYS A 422 28.37 -18.02 -17.11
C LYS A 422 28.83 -16.90 -16.20
N GLU A 423 28.48 -15.65 -16.53
CA GLU A 423 28.83 -14.49 -15.70
C GLU A 423 28.30 -14.67 -14.27
N PHE A 424 27.04 -15.10 -14.12
CA PHE A 424 26.43 -15.33 -12.83
C PHE A 424 27.18 -16.34 -11.97
N TYR A 425 27.56 -17.51 -12.55
CA TYR A 425 28.30 -18.53 -11.81
C TYR A 425 29.74 -18.11 -11.49
N ASP A 426 30.40 -17.41 -12.40
CA ASP A 426 31.74 -16.84 -12.17
C ASP A 426 31.71 -15.81 -11.05
N MET A 427 30.69 -14.94 -11.03
CA MET A 427 30.50 -13.96 -9.96
C MET A 427 30.09 -14.58 -8.62
N CYS A 428 29.31 -15.66 -8.62
CA CYS A 428 29.04 -16.41 -7.39
C CYS A 428 30.34 -16.92 -6.77
N ALA A 429 31.17 -17.61 -7.56
CA ALA A 429 32.44 -18.16 -7.09
C ALA A 429 33.39 -17.05 -6.60
N LEU A 430 33.47 -15.93 -7.32
CA LEU A 430 34.26 -14.78 -6.91
C LEU A 430 33.80 -14.20 -5.59
N LYS A 431 32.51 -13.83 -5.45
CA LYS A 431 31.95 -13.20 -4.24
C LYS A 431 32.02 -14.12 -3.01
N GLU A 432 31.86 -15.43 -3.20
CA GLU A 432 32.00 -16.43 -2.14
C GLU A 432 33.46 -16.55 -1.62
N SER A 433 34.46 -16.17 -2.42
CA SER A 433 35.89 -16.18 -2.04
C SER A 433 36.43 -14.84 -1.55
N LEU A 434 35.71 -13.73 -1.76
CA LEU A 434 36.18 -12.39 -1.38
C LEU A 434 36.22 -12.18 0.14
N PRO A 435 37.18 -11.38 0.65
CA PRO A 435 37.14 -10.88 2.02
C PRO A 435 35.91 -9.98 2.26
N LEU A 436 35.50 -9.84 3.52
CA LEU A 436 34.28 -9.13 3.93
C LEU A 436 34.24 -7.66 3.47
N ASP A 437 35.37 -7.00 3.52
CA ASP A 437 35.54 -5.58 3.15
C ASP A 437 35.45 -5.31 1.64
N GLN A 438 35.36 -6.35 0.83
CA GLN A 438 35.24 -6.25 -0.63
C GLN A 438 33.88 -6.71 -1.15
N LEU A 439 32.95 -7.08 -0.28
CA LEU A 439 31.62 -7.56 -0.68
C LEU A 439 30.68 -6.45 -1.15
N ASP A 440 30.98 -5.18 -0.87
CA ASP A 440 30.17 -4.02 -1.24
C ASP A 440 30.47 -3.48 -2.65
N GLN A 441 31.32 -4.17 -3.42
CA GLN A 441 31.76 -3.73 -4.73
C GLN A 441 30.98 -4.42 -5.85
N ALA A 442 30.39 -3.62 -6.73
CA ALA A 442 29.92 -4.05 -8.05
C ALA A 442 30.65 -3.28 -9.14
N THR A 443 30.89 -3.90 -10.29
CA THR A 443 31.53 -3.22 -11.41
C THR A 443 30.63 -2.11 -11.98
N LYS A 444 31.23 -1.20 -12.74
CA LYS A 444 30.49 -0.09 -13.36
C LYS A 444 29.46 -0.64 -14.36
N GLU A 445 29.85 -1.66 -15.12
CA GLU A 445 28.99 -2.33 -16.10
C GLU A 445 27.77 -2.99 -15.44
N GLN A 446 27.97 -3.66 -14.30
CA GLN A 446 26.87 -4.28 -13.55
C GLN A 446 25.87 -3.23 -13.04
N LYS A 447 26.35 -2.10 -12.53
CA LYS A 447 25.50 -1.00 -12.05
C LYS A 447 24.74 -0.33 -13.20
N GLU A 448 25.37 -0.16 -14.36
CA GLU A 448 24.70 0.41 -15.54
C GLU A 448 23.62 -0.54 -16.07
N LEU A 449 23.91 -1.85 -16.14
CA LEU A 449 22.90 -2.83 -16.52
C LEU A 449 21.70 -2.85 -15.57
N ALA A 450 21.94 -2.81 -14.27
CA ALA A 450 20.86 -2.72 -13.27
C ALA A 450 19.99 -1.47 -13.49
N LYS A 451 20.62 -0.34 -13.77
CA LYS A 451 19.90 0.91 -14.07
C LYS A 451 19.04 0.78 -15.33
N ILE A 452 19.56 0.23 -16.41
CA ILE A 452 18.81 -0.02 -17.65
C ILE A 452 17.60 -0.92 -17.39
N ILE A 453 17.77 -2.01 -16.62
CA ILE A 453 16.70 -2.93 -16.26
C ILE A 453 15.59 -2.20 -15.51
N ILE A 454 15.94 -1.38 -14.50
CA ILE A 454 14.97 -0.61 -13.70
C ILE A 454 14.25 0.40 -14.58
N GLU A 455 14.96 1.20 -15.37
CA GLU A 455 14.36 2.22 -16.25
C GLU A 455 13.42 1.61 -17.29
N THR A 456 13.80 0.46 -17.87
CA THR A 456 12.95 -0.29 -18.80
C THR A 456 11.68 -0.80 -18.13
N ALA A 457 11.78 -1.31 -16.90
CA ALA A 457 10.62 -1.77 -16.14
C ALA A 457 9.69 -0.59 -15.80
N GLU A 458 10.24 0.54 -15.35
CA GLU A 458 9.45 1.74 -15.03
C GLU A 458 8.70 2.27 -16.27
N ALA A 459 9.30 2.23 -17.45
CA ALA A 459 8.64 2.59 -18.71
C ALA A 459 7.46 1.64 -19.03
N ASN A 460 7.63 0.35 -18.79
CA ASN A 460 6.60 -0.67 -19.00
C ASN A 460 5.42 -0.54 -18.00
N TYR A 461 5.65 -0.07 -16.77
CA TYR A 461 4.56 0.15 -15.80
C TYR A 461 3.53 1.13 -16.33
N ALA A 462 3.99 2.24 -16.91
CA ALA A 462 3.10 3.27 -17.47
C ALA A 462 2.27 2.75 -18.64
N GLN A 463 2.84 1.88 -19.49
CA GLN A 463 2.13 1.30 -20.64
C GLN A 463 1.06 0.27 -20.24
N ASN A 464 1.30 -0.48 -19.17
CA ASN A 464 0.43 -1.57 -18.73
C ASN A 464 -0.56 -1.18 -17.63
N ASN A 465 -0.64 0.11 -17.26
CA ASN A 465 -1.44 0.60 -16.13
C ASN A 465 -1.17 -0.20 -14.84
N ALA A 466 0.06 -0.65 -14.64
CA ALA A 466 0.48 -1.43 -13.48
C ALA A 466 1.18 -0.54 -12.46
N ILE A 467 0.99 -0.85 -11.18
CA ILE A 467 1.58 -0.12 -10.07
C ILE A 467 2.69 -1.00 -9.47
N PRO A 468 3.96 -0.54 -9.43
CA PRO A 468 5.01 -1.26 -8.73
C PRO A 468 4.77 -1.20 -7.22
N LEU A 469 5.07 -2.31 -6.54
CA LEU A 469 4.89 -2.42 -5.09
C LEU A 469 5.82 -1.46 -4.33
#